data_ffa78c84743514ab3a6a2a26b2a32029
#
_entry.id   ffa78c84743514ab3a6a2a26b2a32029
#
_cell.length_a   1.000
_cell.length_b   1.000
_cell.length_c   1.000
_cell.angle_alpha   90.00
_cell.angle_beta   90.00
_cell.angle_gamma   90.00
#
_symmetry.space_group_name_H-M   'P 1'
#
loop_
_entity.id
_entity.type
_entity.pdbx_description
1 polymer ?
#
loop_
_entity_poly.entity_id
_entity_poly.type
_entity_poly.pdbx_seq_one_letter_code
_entity_poly.pdbx_strand_id
1 'polypeptide(L)'
;EDLGHPDQLWTWVHENIAQPGVKAAVISSDAMVYGSLVGSRKHNEPRAQILARASRFSELHSAHPKVPLYVFGSIMRTPRTGEASGHEEPEYYRRYGADIFRYTLLRDKEEVEGLSRRERKEYEFLTRLIPKEALTDWMGRREKNYAVNEFLINLMRKNGTFHYLALGRDDNAPFSQT
;
A
#
# COMPACT_ATOMS: atom_id res chain seq x y z
N GLU A 1 -3.38 15.80 -10.62
CA GLU A 1 -2.04 15.63 -10.02
C GLU A 1 -1.33 14.53 -10.78
N ASP A 2 -0.15 14.84 -11.31
CA ASP A 2 0.67 13.82 -11.97
C ASP A 2 1.23 12.88 -10.91
N LEU A 3 0.91 11.60 -11.04
CA LEU A 3 1.56 10.56 -10.26
C LEU A 3 3.03 10.49 -10.71
N GLY A 4 3.95 10.29 -9.76
CA GLY A 4 5.35 10.09 -10.09
C GLY A 4 5.56 8.87 -11.00
N HIS A 5 6.67 8.85 -11.72
CA HIS A 5 7.04 7.76 -12.63
C HIS A 5 8.05 6.82 -11.95
N PRO A 6 7.66 5.62 -11.49
CA PRO A 6 8.56 4.71 -10.77
C PRO A 6 9.87 4.44 -11.51
N ASP A 7 9.84 4.21 -12.83
CA ASP A 7 11.06 3.90 -13.59
C ASP A 7 12.04 5.09 -13.66
N GLN A 8 11.53 6.31 -13.74
CA GLN A 8 12.38 7.53 -13.68
C GLN A 8 12.96 7.72 -12.28
N LEU A 9 12.19 7.44 -11.23
CA LEU A 9 12.67 7.48 -9.85
C LEU A 9 13.77 6.45 -9.61
N TRP A 10 13.64 5.24 -10.13
CA TRP A 10 14.68 4.22 -10.06
C TRP A 10 15.95 4.64 -10.78
N THR A 11 15.84 5.19 -12.00
CA THR A 11 16.99 5.74 -12.73
C THR A 11 17.70 6.81 -11.91
N TRP A 12 16.94 7.77 -11.40
CA TRP A 12 17.49 8.85 -10.56
C TRP A 12 18.18 8.33 -9.30
N VAL A 13 17.59 7.35 -8.61
CA VAL A 13 18.21 6.76 -7.41
C VAL A 13 19.52 6.09 -7.76
N HIS A 14 19.59 5.30 -8.83
CA HIS A 14 20.83 4.63 -9.26
C HIS A 14 21.93 5.62 -9.61
N GLU A 15 21.61 6.72 -10.30
CA GLU A 15 22.57 7.76 -10.66
C GLU A 15 23.11 8.52 -9.44
N ASN A 16 22.28 8.73 -8.43
CA ASN A 16 22.62 9.56 -7.28
C ASN A 16 23.24 8.78 -6.11
N ILE A 17 22.86 7.54 -5.89
CA ILE A 17 23.38 6.72 -4.80
C ILE A 17 24.90 6.44 -4.97
N ALA A 18 25.41 6.45 -6.19
CA ALA A 18 26.80 6.24 -6.52
C ALA A 18 27.68 7.50 -6.36
N GLN A 19 27.08 8.67 -6.10
CA GLN A 19 27.83 9.93 -6.00
C GLN A 19 28.78 9.93 -4.80
N PRO A 20 29.97 10.54 -4.94
CA PRO A 20 30.92 10.68 -3.83
C PRO A 20 30.28 11.38 -2.62
N GLY A 21 30.47 10.80 -1.45
CA GLY A 21 29.97 11.39 -0.20
C GLY A 21 28.59 10.91 0.24
N VAL A 22 27.87 10.13 -0.55
CA VAL A 22 26.63 9.49 -0.11
C VAL A 22 26.93 8.49 1.00
N LYS A 23 26.34 8.68 2.17
CA LYS A 23 26.52 7.85 3.36
C LYS A 23 25.38 6.88 3.63
N ALA A 24 24.20 7.21 3.15
CA ALA A 24 22.97 6.42 3.30
C ALA A 24 21.94 6.85 2.26
N ALA A 25 20.96 6.01 2.00
CA ALA A 25 19.78 6.33 1.19
C ALA A 25 18.51 6.15 2.02
N VAL A 26 17.65 7.17 2.03
CA VAL A 26 16.32 7.14 2.64
C VAL A 26 15.30 7.17 1.52
N ILE A 27 14.51 6.11 1.39
CA ILE A 27 13.71 5.86 0.17
C ILE A 27 12.26 5.49 0.55
N SER A 28 11.29 6.13 -0.11
CA SER A 28 9.88 5.73 -0.01
C SER A 28 9.60 4.53 -0.92
N SER A 29 9.15 3.41 -0.35
CA SER A 29 8.70 2.27 -1.16
C SER A 29 7.47 2.59 -1.98
N ASP A 30 6.55 3.42 -1.46
CA ASP A 30 5.35 3.82 -2.20
C ASP A 30 5.71 4.62 -3.47
N ALA A 31 6.68 5.53 -3.37
CA ALA A 31 7.17 6.27 -4.53
C ALA A 31 7.84 5.35 -5.55
N MET A 32 8.71 4.44 -5.10
CA MET A 32 9.48 3.56 -5.97
C MET A 32 8.64 2.49 -6.67
N VAL A 33 7.55 2.04 -6.04
CA VAL A 33 6.69 0.97 -6.58
C VAL A 33 5.50 1.54 -7.35
N TYR A 34 4.87 2.59 -6.83
CA TYR A 34 3.61 3.11 -7.35
C TYR A 34 3.69 4.55 -7.91
N GLY A 35 4.83 5.20 -7.75
CA GLY A 35 5.04 6.60 -8.13
C GLY A 35 4.75 7.61 -7.02
N SER A 36 3.89 7.28 -6.06
CA SER A 36 3.59 8.11 -4.89
C SER A 36 2.76 7.33 -3.86
N LEU A 37 2.56 7.92 -2.68
CA LEU A 37 1.62 7.41 -1.68
C LEU A 37 0.19 7.33 -2.25
N VAL A 38 -0.27 8.36 -2.94
CA VAL A 38 -1.60 8.35 -3.62
C VAL A 38 -1.64 7.30 -4.73
N GLY A 39 -0.54 7.13 -5.46
CA GLY A 39 -0.38 6.07 -6.46
C GLY A 39 -0.64 4.68 -5.89
N SER A 40 -0.21 4.39 -4.67
CA SER A 40 -0.43 3.10 -4.01
C SER A 40 -1.92 2.77 -3.82
N ARG A 41 -2.78 3.79 -3.75
CA ARG A 41 -4.23 3.67 -3.55
C ARG A 41 -5.02 3.63 -4.86
N LYS A 42 -4.43 4.15 -5.95
CA LYS A 42 -5.14 4.39 -7.23
C LYS A 42 -4.59 3.60 -8.42
N HIS A 43 -3.46 2.92 -8.29
CA HIS A 43 -2.84 2.22 -9.42
C HIS A 43 -3.71 1.08 -9.95
N ASN A 44 -3.60 0.83 -11.25
CA ASN A 44 -4.20 -0.32 -11.93
C ASN A 44 -3.16 -1.38 -12.33
N GLU A 45 -1.95 -1.25 -11.83
CA GLU A 45 -0.82 -2.09 -12.21
C GLU A 45 -1.06 -3.57 -11.86
N PRO A 46 -0.65 -4.50 -12.72
CA PRO A 46 -0.64 -5.92 -12.40
C PRO A 46 0.27 -6.23 -11.20
N ARG A 47 -0.11 -7.23 -10.39
CA ARG A 47 0.70 -7.68 -9.24
C ARG A 47 2.15 -8.00 -9.63
N ALA A 48 2.35 -8.66 -10.76
CA ALA A 48 3.69 -9.01 -11.26
C ALA A 48 4.57 -7.77 -11.47
N GLN A 49 4.00 -6.69 -12.01
CA GLN A 49 4.74 -5.46 -12.29
C GLN A 49 5.14 -4.72 -11.02
N ILE A 50 4.24 -4.59 -10.04
CA ILE A 50 4.59 -3.93 -8.78
C ILE A 50 5.60 -4.74 -7.96
N LEU A 51 5.52 -6.07 -7.99
CA LEU A 51 6.53 -6.93 -7.36
C LEU A 51 7.88 -6.85 -8.09
N ALA A 52 7.90 -6.77 -9.43
CA ALA A 52 9.12 -6.55 -10.19
C ALA A 52 9.77 -5.19 -9.86
N ARG A 53 8.97 -4.12 -9.64
CA ARG A 53 9.50 -2.85 -9.15
C ARG A 53 10.06 -2.98 -7.73
N ALA A 54 9.38 -3.69 -6.84
CA ALA A 54 9.86 -3.93 -5.47
C ALA A 54 11.17 -4.77 -5.45
N SER A 55 11.38 -5.70 -6.38
CA SER A 55 12.62 -6.49 -6.45
C SER A 55 13.87 -5.66 -6.75
N ARG A 56 13.71 -4.49 -7.38
CA ARG A 56 14.82 -3.56 -7.65
C ARG A 56 15.55 -3.06 -6.40
N PHE A 57 14.92 -3.12 -5.23
CA PHE A 57 15.62 -2.84 -3.96
C PHE A 57 16.75 -3.83 -3.69
N SER A 58 16.57 -5.11 -4.03
CA SER A 58 17.63 -6.12 -3.91
C SER A 58 18.76 -5.86 -4.91
N GLU A 59 18.42 -5.45 -6.13
CA GLU A 59 19.40 -5.07 -7.16
C GLU A 59 20.20 -3.84 -6.72
N LEU A 60 19.53 -2.81 -6.21
CA LEU A 60 20.15 -1.59 -5.69
C LEU A 60 21.12 -1.91 -4.54
N HIS A 61 20.71 -2.74 -3.58
CA HIS A 61 21.57 -3.16 -2.47
C HIS A 61 22.78 -3.96 -2.97
N SER A 62 22.58 -4.87 -3.91
CA SER A 62 23.66 -5.67 -4.49
C SER A 62 24.67 -4.82 -5.25
N ALA A 63 24.22 -3.80 -5.96
CA ALA A 63 25.09 -2.85 -6.66
C ALA A 63 25.84 -1.90 -5.71
N HIS A 64 25.26 -1.57 -4.56
CA HIS A 64 25.80 -0.61 -3.59
C HIS A 64 25.80 -1.13 -2.14
N PRO A 65 26.50 -2.26 -1.86
CA PRO A 65 26.39 -2.96 -0.57
C PRO A 65 26.94 -2.16 0.63
N LYS A 66 27.71 -1.10 0.37
CA LYS A 66 28.29 -0.23 1.41
C LYS A 66 27.36 0.95 1.78
N VAL A 67 26.30 1.19 1.02
CA VAL A 67 25.35 2.27 1.28
C VAL A 67 24.14 1.69 1.98
N PRO A 68 23.94 1.97 3.28
CA PRO A 68 22.78 1.48 4.01
C PRO A 68 21.48 2.07 3.45
N LEU A 69 20.49 1.21 3.21
CA LEU A 69 19.17 1.59 2.74
C LEU A 69 18.19 1.66 3.91
N TYR A 70 17.61 2.83 4.12
CA TYR A 70 16.50 3.07 5.04
C TYR A 70 15.22 3.23 4.21
N VAL A 71 14.31 2.28 4.31
CA VAL A 71 13.11 2.26 3.49
C VAL A 71 11.89 2.49 4.37
N PHE A 72 10.99 3.36 3.93
CA PHE A 72 9.70 3.56 4.56
C PHE A 72 8.58 3.44 3.53
N GLY A 73 7.45 2.94 3.98
CA GLY A 73 6.25 2.76 3.18
C GLY A 73 5.01 2.81 4.03
N SER A 74 3.86 2.67 3.41
CA SER A 74 2.57 2.70 4.08
C SER A 74 1.79 1.39 3.97
N ILE A 75 0.93 1.16 4.94
CA ILE A 75 -0.14 0.19 4.87
C ILE A 75 -1.37 0.94 4.37
N MET A 76 -1.98 0.47 3.27
CA MET A 76 -3.11 1.14 2.65
C MET A 76 -4.26 1.32 3.63
N ARG A 77 -4.65 2.57 3.90
CA ARG A 77 -5.77 2.92 4.77
C ARG A 77 -7.13 2.61 4.14
N THR A 78 -8.16 2.56 4.96
CA THR A 78 -9.57 2.63 4.55
C THR A 78 -10.18 3.89 5.16
N PRO A 79 -10.31 5.01 4.42
CA PRO A 79 -10.85 6.26 4.96
C PRO A 79 -12.30 6.13 5.41
N ARG A 80 -12.66 6.80 6.52
CA ARG A 80 -14.02 6.73 7.09
C ARG A 80 -15.08 7.41 6.25
N THR A 81 -14.70 8.41 5.46
CA THR A 81 -15.63 9.19 4.63
C THR A 81 -15.10 9.32 3.21
N GLY A 82 -16.02 9.37 2.23
CA GLY A 82 -15.67 9.62 0.83
C GLY A 82 -15.31 11.08 0.53
N GLU A 83 -15.75 12.03 1.37
CA GLU A 83 -15.58 13.47 1.13
C GLU A 83 -14.15 13.96 1.29
N ALA A 84 -13.44 13.45 2.30
CA ALA A 84 -12.05 13.83 2.56
C ALA A 84 -11.06 13.26 1.55
N SER A 85 -11.47 12.27 0.75
CA SER A 85 -10.60 11.49 -0.11
C SER A 85 -10.72 11.79 -1.61
N GLY A 86 -11.47 12.82 -2.00
CA GLY A 86 -11.91 13.08 -3.37
C GLY A 86 -10.87 12.99 -4.49
N HIS A 87 -9.57 13.10 -4.19
CA HIS A 87 -8.48 12.94 -5.16
C HIS A 87 -7.50 11.83 -4.80
N GLU A 88 -7.57 11.28 -3.58
CA GLU A 88 -6.61 10.30 -3.07
C GLU A 88 -7.06 8.85 -3.23
N GLU A 89 -8.35 8.64 -3.47
CA GLU A 89 -8.97 7.32 -3.60
C GLU A 89 -9.63 7.16 -4.98
N PRO A 90 -9.99 5.94 -5.42
CA PRO A 90 -10.75 5.72 -6.64
C PRO A 90 -12.09 6.47 -6.63
N GLU A 91 -12.59 6.87 -7.80
CA GLU A 91 -13.77 7.73 -7.95
C GLU A 91 -15.03 7.17 -7.25
N TYR A 92 -15.23 5.85 -7.30
CA TYR A 92 -16.37 5.20 -6.62
C TYR A 92 -16.35 5.41 -5.11
N TYR A 93 -15.17 5.69 -4.52
CA TYR A 93 -15.03 5.90 -3.07
C TYR A 93 -15.76 7.14 -2.59
N ARG A 94 -15.91 8.18 -3.44
CA ARG A 94 -16.72 9.36 -3.12
C ARG A 94 -18.15 8.99 -2.75
N ARG A 95 -18.73 8.00 -3.44
CA ARG A 95 -20.12 7.57 -3.23
C ARG A 95 -20.25 6.47 -2.18
N TYR A 96 -19.33 5.51 -2.19
CA TYR A 96 -19.45 4.28 -1.38
C TYR A 96 -18.39 4.20 -0.28
N GLY A 97 -17.59 5.24 -0.05
CA GLY A 97 -16.45 5.18 0.88
C GLY A 97 -16.86 4.87 2.31
N ALA A 98 -17.90 5.52 2.83
CA ALA A 98 -18.41 5.23 4.17
C ALA A 98 -18.95 3.79 4.31
N ASP A 99 -19.61 3.29 3.27
CA ASP A 99 -20.14 1.93 3.22
C ASP A 99 -19.00 0.90 3.11
N ILE A 100 -17.98 1.18 2.28
CA ILE A 100 -16.78 0.35 2.17
C ILE A 100 -16.02 0.32 3.50
N PHE A 101 -15.83 1.46 4.15
CA PHE A 101 -15.22 1.52 5.48
C PHE A 101 -15.99 0.64 6.48
N ARG A 102 -17.31 0.78 6.54
CA ARG A 102 -18.14 0.00 7.46
C ARG A 102 -18.13 -1.49 7.12
N TYR A 103 -18.16 -1.83 5.83
CA TYR A 103 -18.05 -3.20 5.34
C TYR A 103 -16.71 -3.83 5.76
N THR A 104 -15.59 -3.16 5.53
CA THR A 104 -14.25 -3.68 5.88
C THR A 104 -14.08 -3.82 7.40
N LEU A 105 -14.62 -2.88 8.18
CA LEU A 105 -14.63 -2.97 9.64
C LEU A 105 -15.40 -4.20 10.14
N LEU A 106 -16.60 -4.45 9.60
CA LEU A 106 -17.39 -5.63 9.97
C LEU A 106 -16.72 -6.93 9.53
N ARG A 107 -16.07 -6.94 8.37
CA ARG A 107 -15.30 -8.08 7.88
C ARG A 107 -14.14 -8.40 8.81
N ASP A 108 -13.35 -7.39 9.18
CA ASP A 108 -12.22 -7.57 10.12
C ASP A 108 -12.71 -8.07 11.49
N LYS A 109 -13.80 -7.50 11.99
CA LYS A 109 -14.42 -7.94 13.23
C LYS A 109 -14.91 -9.40 13.15
N GLU A 110 -15.51 -9.82 12.03
CA GLU A 110 -15.94 -11.20 11.83
C GLU A 110 -14.76 -12.18 11.90
N GLU A 111 -13.62 -11.82 11.35
CA GLU A 111 -12.41 -12.65 11.33
C GLU A 111 -11.80 -12.79 12.74
N VAL A 112 -11.91 -11.77 13.60
CA VAL A 112 -11.24 -11.72 14.91
C VAL A 112 -12.14 -12.21 16.05
N GLU A 113 -13.38 -11.77 16.11
CA GLU A 113 -14.27 -12.04 17.27
C GLU A 113 -15.70 -12.46 16.89
N GLY A 114 -16.02 -12.42 15.61
CA GLY A 114 -17.37 -12.69 15.10
C GLY A 114 -18.31 -11.49 15.16
N LEU A 115 -19.45 -11.62 14.48
CA LEU A 115 -20.49 -10.59 14.43
C LEU A 115 -21.71 -10.96 15.25
N SER A 116 -22.28 -9.96 15.94
CA SER A 116 -23.61 -10.06 16.50
C SER A 116 -24.66 -10.23 15.40
N ARG A 117 -25.89 -10.66 15.76
CA ARG A 117 -27.00 -10.81 14.81
C ARG A 117 -27.33 -9.51 14.05
N ARG A 118 -27.20 -8.34 14.71
CA ARG A 118 -27.43 -7.03 14.10
C ARG A 118 -26.34 -6.69 13.10
N GLU A 119 -25.07 -6.88 13.50
CA GLU A 119 -23.92 -6.60 12.64
C GLU A 119 -23.88 -7.52 11.42
N ARG A 120 -24.26 -8.78 11.54
CA ARG A 120 -24.36 -9.71 10.41
C ARG A 120 -25.39 -9.24 9.38
N LYS A 121 -26.57 -8.80 9.84
CA LYS A 121 -27.57 -8.21 8.95
C LYS A 121 -27.07 -6.95 8.24
N GLU A 122 -26.34 -6.09 8.95
CA GLU A 122 -25.71 -4.90 8.39
C GLU A 122 -24.65 -5.28 7.35
N TYR A 123 -23.79 -6.24 7.64
CA TYR A 123 -22.76 -6.75 6.72
C TYR A 123 -23.37 -7.30 5.43
N GLU A 124 -24.44 -8.11 5.54
CA GLU A 124 -25.18 -8.63 4.38
C GLU A 124 -25.85 -7.52 3.57
N PHE A 125 -26.38 -6.48 4.24
CA PHE A 125 -26.93 -5.31 3.57
C PHE A 125 -25.87 -4.54 2.79
N LEU A 126 -24.74 -4.25 3.40
CA LEU A 126 -23.61 -3.55 2.76
C LEU A 126 -23.05 -4.34 1.56
N THR A 127 -22.96 -5.67 1.68
CA THR A 127 -22.52 -6.54 0.59
C THR A 127 -23.40 -6.42 -0.65
N ARG A 128 -24.69 -6.13 -0.47
CA ARG A 128 -25.65 -5.92 -1.58
C ARG A 128 -25.72 -4.48 -2.06
N LEU A 129 -25.49 -3.52 -1.16
CA LEU A 129 -25.55 -2.09 -1.45
C LEU A 129 -24.34 -1.62 -2.29
N ILE A 130 -23.14 -2.08 -1.93
CA ILE A 130 -21.91 -1.67 -2.60
C ILE A 130 -21.80 -2.45 -3.92
N PRO A 131 -21.55 -1.78 -5.07
CA PRO A 131 -21.33 -2.48 -6.34
C PRO A 131 -20.19 -3.51 -6.22
N LYS A 132 -20.44 -4.69 -6.75
CA LYS A 132 -19.46 -5.80 -6.69
C LYS A 132 -18.12 -5.41 -7.27
N GLU A 133 -18.12 -4.65 -8.35
CA GLU A 133 -16.91 -4.15 -9.03
C GLU A 133 -16.09 -3.23 -8.11
N ALA A 134 -16.76 -2.36 -7.35
CA ALA A 134 -16.11 -1.47 -6.40
C ALA A 134 -15.46 -2.25 -5.24
N LEU A 135 -16.15 -3.24 -4.67
CA LEU A 135 -15.58 -4.10 -3.65
C LEU A 135 -14.42 -4.95 -4.18
N THR A 136 -14.56 -5.50 -5.37
CA THR A 136 -13.51 -6.32 -6.00
C THR A 136 -12.26 -5.49 -6.27
N ASP A 137 -12.42 -4.28 -6.80
CA ASP A 137 -11.30 -3.36 -7.04
C ASP A 137 -10.64 -2.93 -5.71
N TRP A 138 -11.44 -2.51 -4.74
CA TRP A 138 -10.95 -2.07 -3.43
C TRP A 138 -10.15 -3.16 -2.73
N MET A 139 -10.71 -4.36 -2.60
CA MET A 139 -10.04 -5.48 -1.94
C MET A 139 -8.83 -5.97 -2.73
N GLY A 140 -8.93 -6.01 -4.06
CA GLY A 140 -7.82 -6.42 -4.93
C GLY A 140 -6.61 -5.47 -4.86
N ARG A 141 -6.82 -4.16 -4.70
CA ARG A 141 -5.73 -3.20 -4.46
C ARG A 141 -5.02 -3.46 -3.14
N ARG A 142 -5.79 -3.68 -2.07
CA ARG A 142 -5.25 -4.00 -0.75
C ARG A 142 -4.42 -5.26 -0.78
N GLU A 143 -4.91 -6.32 -1.41
CA GLU A 143 -4.20 -7.59 -1.57
C GLU A 143 -2.88 -7.42 -2.33
N LYS A 144 -2.88 -6.59 -3.40
CA LYS A 144 -1.66 -6.27 -4.14
C LYS A 144 -0.65 -5.50 -3.28
N ASN A 145 -1.11 -4.48 -2.53
CA ASN A 145 -0.25 -3.69 -1.66
C ASN A 145 0.29 -4.52 -0.49
N TYR A 146 -0.54 -5.39 0.08
CA TYR A 146 -0.11 -6.36 1.10
C TYR A 146 1.02 -7.25 0.57
N ALA A 147 0.88 -7.79 -0.64
CA ALA A 147 1.90 -8.62 -1.25
C ALA A 147 3.24 -7.89 -1.45
N VAL A 148 3.22 -6.59 -1.77
CA VAL A 148 4.44 -5.77 -1.84
C VAL A 148 5.05 -5.59 -0.46
N ASN A 149 4.27 -5.24 0.56
CA ASN A 149 4.76 -5.08 1.91
C ASN A 149 5.36 -6.38 2.48
N GLU A 150 4.70 -7.52 2.25
CA GLU A 150 5.22 -8.85 2.61
C GLU A 150 6.54 -9.16 1.90
N PHE A 151 6.64 -8.82 0.61
CA PHE A 151 7.86 -9.00 -0.17
C PHE A 151 9.01 -8.16 0.40
N LEU A 152 8.78 -6.88 0.73
CA LEU A 152 9.78 -6.00 1.34
C LEU A 152 10.25 -6.52 2.71
N ILE A 153 9.33 -6.98 3.56
CA ILE A 153 9.66 -7.63 4.84
C ILE A 153 10.55 -8.85 4.61
N ASN A 154 10.24 -9.66 3.59
CA ASN A 154 11.03 -10.84 3.26
C ASN A 154 12.44 -10.47 2.74
N LEU A 155 12.60 -9.40 1.96
CA LEU A 155 13.89 -8.87 1.54
C LEU A 155 14.75 -8.48 2.75
N MET A 156 14.16 -7.81 3.74
CA MET A 156 14.86 -7.46 4.98
C MET A 156 15.26 -8.72 5.77
N ARG A 157 14.31 -9.64 6.00
CA ARG A 157 14.52 -10.80 6.88
C ARG A 157 15.49 -11.83 6.31
N LYS A 158 15.43 -12.10 5.01
CA LYS A 158 16.20 -13.16 4.36
C LYS A 158 17.53 -12.69 3.82
N ASN A 159 17.58 -11.47 3.29
CA ASN A 159 18.71 -10.99 2.50
C ASN A 159 19.42 -9.80 3.15
N GLY A 160 18.91 -9.24 4.24
CA GLY A 160 19.47 -8.05 4.86
C GLY A 160 19.52 -6.84 3.92
N THR A 161 18.60 -6.77 2.95
CA THR A 161 18.58 -5.74 1.90
C THR A 161 18.47 -4.32 2.47
N PHE A 162 17.74 -4.17 3.58
CA PHE A 162 17.53 -2.88 4.23
C PHE A 162 18.25 -2.82 5.56
N HIS A 163 18.89 -1.68 5.85
CA HIS A 163 19.37 -1.35 7.18
C HIS A 163 18.19 -1.09 8.14
N TYR A 164 17.12 -0.50 7.61
CA TYR A 164 15.89 -0.26 8.35
C TYR A 164 14.69 -0.26 7.39
N LEU A 165 13.59 -0.86 7.82
CA LEU A 165 12.31 -0.84 7.12
C LEU A 165 11.21 -0.39 8.09
N ALA A 166 10.51 0.70 7.76
CA ALA A 166 9.34 1.18 8.48
C ALA A 166 8.10 1.09 7.59
N LEU A 167 7.08 0.36 8.02
CA LEU A 167 5.77 0.34 7.39
C LEU A 167 4.78 1.01 8.32
N GLY A 168 4.37 2.23 7.95
CA GLY A 168 3.49 3.06 8.74
C GLY A 168 2.02 2.70 8.54
N ARG A 169 1.26 2.62 9.62
CA ARG A 169 -0.19 2.51 9.60
C ARG A 169 -0.79 3.91 9.66
N ASP A 170 -1.51 4.31 8.62
CA ASP A 170 -2.09 5.65 8.49
C ASP A 170 -3.43 5.80 9.25
N ASP A 171 -4.19 4.72 9.42
CA ASP A 171 -5.45 4.72 10.16
C ASP A 171 -5.38 3.74 11.36
N ASN A 172 -5.65 4.29 12.56
CA ASN A 172 -5.62 3.54 13.83
C ASN A 172 -7.01 3.21 14.35
N ALA A 173 -8.07 3.33 13.56
CA ALA A 173 -9.41 2.95 14.00
C ALA A 173 -9.45 1.46 14.38
N PRO A 174 -10.13 1.09 15.49
CA PRO A 174 -10.37 -0.32 15.81
C PRO A 174 -11.06 -1.03 14.64
N PHE A 175 -10.61 -2.25 14.34
CA PHE A 175 -11.11 -3.07 13.23
C PHE A 175 -11.04 -2.36 11.85
N SER A 176 -10.14 -1.40 11.68
CA SER A 176 -9.85 -0.84 10.37
C SER A 176 -8.95 -1.82 9.61
N GLN A 177 -9.42 -2.34 8.50
CA GLN A 177 -8.58 -3.13 7.60
C GLN A 177 -7.54 -2.22 6.93
N THR A 178 -6.39 -2.22 7.47
CA THR A 178 -5.19 -1.57 6.97
C THR A 178 -4.11 -2.59 6.68
#